data_aadfc45272e9041801e9098d987b9809
#
_entry.id   aadfc45272e9041801e9098d987b9809
#
_cell.length_a   1.000
_cell.length_b   1.000
_cell.length_c   1.000
_cell.angle_alpha   90.00
_cell.angle_beta   90.00
_cell.angle_gamma   90.00
#
_symmetry.space_group_name_H-M   'P 1'
#
loop_
_entity.id
_entity.type
_entity.pdbx_description
1 polymer ?
#
loop_
_entity_poly.entity_id
_entity_poly.type
_entity_poly.pdbx_seq_one_letter_code
_entity_poly.pdbx_strand_id
1 'polypeptide(L)'
;MDFIKEFDKYRHELKDRIDFEPRYVTWACDFCSDDYKAEECFGNGKYCAPNHERSSYSNIYGRDIISEDLRQHCLHESLKEKGQEALWWDYVKYVHQECFDFISGQCSRMGHKKINVKYEDTL
;
A
#
# COMPACT_ATOMS: atom_id res chain seq x y z
N MET A 1 5.02 2.97 10.61
CA MET A 1 5.74 3.95 9.79
C MET A 1 7.21 4.00 10.10
N ASP A 2 7.55 4.22 11.33
CA ASP A 2 8.94 4.22 11.77
C ASP A 2 9.62 2.87 11.55
N PHE A 3 8.85 1.79 11.65
CA PHE A 3 9.36 0.45 11.37
C PHE A 3 9.91 0.31 9.94
N ILE A 4 9.18 0.81 8.94
CA ILE A 4 9.63 0.72 7.53
C ILE A 4 10.96 1.45 7.35
N LYS A 5 11.08 2.66 7.88
CA LYS A 5 12.31 3.44 7.80
C LYS A 5 13.48 2.78 8.53
N GLU A 6 13.23 2.27 9.73
CA GLU A 6 14.24 1.61 10.53
C GLU A 6 14.68 0.28 9.91
N PHE A 7 13.73 -0.54 9.48
CA PHE A 7 14.03 -1.83 8.87
C PHE A 7 14.80 -1.66 7.56
N ASP A 8 14.48 -0.65 6.76
CA ASP A 8 15.16 -0.38 5.48
C ASP A 8 16.68 -0.18 5.67
N LYS A 9 17.09 0.39 6.81
CA LYS A 9 18.51 0.59 7.11
C LYS A 9 19.26 -0.73 7.29
N TYR A 10 18.57 -1.77 7.75
CA TYR A 10 19.17 -3.05 8.11
C TYR A 10 18.91 -4.16 7.09
N ARG A 11 17.99 -3.97 6.15
CA ARG A 11 17.61 -5.00 5.18
C ARG A 11 18.77 -5.48 4.32
N HIS A 12 19.74 -4.59 4.06
CA HIS A 12 20.94 -4.94 3.28
C HIS A 12 21.78 -5.99 3.99
N GLU A 13 21.89 -5.90 5.32
CA GLU A 13 22.62 -6.87 6.12
C GLU A 13 21.93 -8.23 6.20
N LEU A 14 20.62 -8.25 6.01
CA LEU A 14 19.78 -9.45 6.08
C LEU A 14 19.45 -10.02 4.71
N LYS A 15 19.90 -9.41 3.64
CA LYS A 15 19.53 -9.67 2.25
C LYS A 15 19.48 -11.15 1.88
N ASP A 16 20.48 -11.92 2.27
CA ASP A 16 20.61 -13.34 1.93
C ASP A 16 20.09 -14.27 3.04
N ARG A 17 19.56 -13.71 4.13
CA ARG A 17 19.14 -14.45 5.32
C ARG A 17 17.64 -14.47 5.53
N ILE A 18 16.91 -13.56 4.85
CA ILE A 18 15.46 -13.48 4.96
C ILE A 18 14.84 -13.43 3.57
N ASP A 19 13.64 -13.99 3.47
CA ASP A 19 12.77 -13.85 2.32
C ASP A 19 11.60 -12.97 2.75
N PHE A 20 11.66 -11.70 2.37
CA PHE A 20 10.65 -10.71 2.75
C PHE A 20 9.44 -10.79 1.83
N GLU A 21 8.25 -10.80 2.41
CA GLU A 21 6.99 -10.74 1.69
C GLU A 21 6.00 -9.86 2.46
N PRO A 22 5.53 -8.75 1.88
CA PRO A 22 4.56 -7.89 2.57
C PRO A 22 3.20 -8.56 2.64
N ARG A 23 2.55 -8.43 3.78
CA ARG A 23 1.18 -8.88 4.02
C ARG A 23 0.36 -7.71 4.52
N TYR A 24 -0.87 -7.61 4.08
CA TYR A 24 -1.76 -6.51 4.42
C TYR A 24 -2.98 -7.06 5.15
N VAL A 25 -3.44 -6.34 6.15
CA VAL A 25 -4.57 -6.76 6.98
C VAL A 25 -5.84 -6.09 6.49
N THR A 26 -6.85 -6.90 6.21
CA THR A 26 -8.21 -6.43 5.93
C THR A 26 -9.18 -7.12 6.87
N TRP A 27 -10.34 -6.52 7.06
CA TRP A 27 -11.40 -7.05 7.91
C TRP A 27 -12.64 -7.35 7.08
N ALA A 28 -13.49 -8.20 7.59
CA ALA A 28 -14.80 -8.47 7.00
C ALA A 28 -15.89 -7.84 7.85
N CYS A 29 -16.91 -7.25 7.21
CA CYS A 29 -18.06 -6.71 7.89
C CYS A 29 -19.34 -6.94 7.08
N ASP A 30 -19.89 -8.14 7.16
CA ASP A 30 -21.10 -8.51 6.43
C ASP A 30 -22.34 -7.76 6.94
N PHE A 31 -22.33 -7.39 8.23
CA PHE A 31 -23.43 -6.70 8.89
C PHE A 31 -23.34 -5.18 8.84
N CYS A 32 -22.32 -4.62 8.23
CA CYS A 32 -22.21 -3.19 8.06
C CYS A 32 -23.23 -2.65 7.06
N SER A 33 -23.58 -1.37 7.17
CA SER A 33 -24.49 -0.72 6.25
C SER A 33 -23.94 -0.70 4.81
N ASP A 34 -24.85 -0.56 3.84
CA ASP A 34 -24.46 -0.46 2.44
C ASP A 34 -23.57 0.77 2.17
N ASP A 35 -23.85 1.88 2.83
CA ASP A 35 -23.03 3.09 2.72
C ASP A 35 -21.61 2.85 3.24
N TYR A 36 -21.47 2.18 4.39
CA TYR A 36 -20.16 1.83 4.92
C TYR A 36 -19.40 0.92 3.97
N LYS A 37 -20.07 -0.12 3.46
CA LYS A 37 -19.45 -1.07 2.51
C LYS A 37 -18.99 -0.38 1.23
N ALA A 38 -19.76 0.60 0.75
CA ALA A 38 -19.43 1.36 -0.46
C ALA A 38 -18.18 2.22 -0.28
N GLU A 39 -17.95 2.74 0.91
CA GLU A 39 -16.82 3.63 1.20
C GLU A 39 -15.57 2.90 1.70
N GLU A 40 -15.76 1.89 2.53
CA GLU A 40 -14.69 1.27 3.29
C GLU A 40 -14.30 -0.14 2.82
N CYS A 41 -15.08 -0.74 1.91
CA CYS A 41 -14.94 -2.15 1.56
C CYS A 41 -14.93 -2.44 0.07
N PHE A 42 -14.35 -3.59 -0.28
CA PHE A 42 -14.56 -4.28 -1.54
C PHE A 42 -15.26 -5.62 -1.28
N GLY A 43 -15.78 -6.25 -2.33
CA GLY A 43 -16.40 -7.57 -2.23
C GLY A 43 -17.65 -7.59 -1.35
N ASN A 44 -18.42 -6.50 -1.34
CA ASN A 44 -19.64 -6.37 -0.55
C ASN A 44 -19.43 -6.63 0.95
N GLY A 45 -18.38 -6.05 1.51
CA GLY A 45 -18.05 -6.15 2.92
C GLY A 45 -17.08 -7.26 3.28
N LYS A 46 -16.59 -8.00 2.30
CA LYS A 46 -15.60 -9.06 2.54
C LYS A 46 -14.21 -8.52 2.88
N TYR A 47 -13.82 -7.44 2.24
CA TYR A 47 -12.51 -6.81 2.43
C TYR A 47 -12.69 -5.35 2.80
N CYS A 48 -12.46 -5.01 4.06
CA CYS A 48 -12.64 -3.66 4.59
C CYS A 48 -11.35 -3.17 5.25
N ALA A 49 -11.11 -1.87 5.15
CA ALA A 49 -10.01 -1.20 5.83
C ALA A 49 -10.54 0.09 6.45
N PRO A 50 -11.21 0.02 7.59
CA PRO A 50 -11.76 1.20 8.23
C PRO A 50 -10.64 2.16 8.65
N ASN A 51 -10.77 3.41 8.25
CA ASN A 51 -9.82 4.46 8.62
C ASN A 51 -10.28 5.10 9.93
N HIS A 52 -9.74 4.64 11.05
CA HIS A 52 -10.09 5.14 12.38
C HIS A 52 -9.62 6.58 12.64
N GLU A 53 -8.65 7.04 11.87
CA GLU A 53 -8.13 8.41 11.95
C GLU A 53 -8.87 9.37 11.04
N ARG A 54 -9.87 8.87 10.32
CA ARG A 54 -10.66 9.67 9.40
C ARG A 54 -11.40 10.76 10.14
N SER A 55 -11.05 12.00 9.87
CA SER A 55 -11.76 13.17 10.33
C SER A 55 -12.63 13.72 9.21
N SER A 56 -13.48 14.71 9.54
CA SER A 56 -14.27 15.42 8.52
C SER A 56 -13.41 16.12 7.45
N TYR A 57 -12.12 16.23 7.69
CA TYR A 57 -11.16 16.84 6.77
C TYR A 57 -10.40 15.82 5.93
N SER A 58 -10.51 14.54 6.24
CA SER A 58 -9.83 13.48 5.49
C SER A 58 -10.72 12.97 4.38
N ASN A 59 -10.18 12.93 3.16
CA ASN A 59 -10.85 12.36 1.98
C ASN A 59 -10.39 10.93 1.68
N ILE A 60 -9.71 10.29 2.62
CA ILE A 60 -9.21 8.93 2.45
C ILE A 60 -10.26 7.95 2.99
N TYR A 61 -10.72 7.05 2.14
CA TYR A 61 -11.66 5.99 2.46
C TYR A 61 -10.92 4.65 2.56
N GLY A 62 -11.56 3.66 3.21
CA GLY A 62 -10.98 2.32 3.31
C GLY A 62 -10.69 1.69 1.97
N ARG A 63 -11.52 1.95 0.96
CA ARG A 63 -11.29 1.47 -0.40
C ARG A 63 -9.99 2.01 -1.01
N ASP A 64 -9.63 3.24 -0.68
CA ASP A 64 -8.38 3.85 -1.14
C ASP A 64 -7.17 3.12 -0.51
N ILE A 65 -7.28 2.78 0.76
CA ILE A 65 -6.26 2.04 1.49
C ILE A 65 -6.06 0.65 0.88
N ILE A 66 -7.15 -0.08 0.65
CA ILE A 66 -7.08 -1.42 0.06
C ILE A 66 -6.52 -1.37 -1.36
N SER A 67 -6.90 -0.38 -2.15
CA SER A 67 -6.38 -0.19 -3.50
C SER A 67 -4.87 0.05 -3.49
N GLU A 68 -4.37 0.84 -2.53
CA GLU A 68 -2.93 1.06 -2.38
C GLU A 68 -2.21 -0.20 -1.90
N ASP A 69 -2.80 -0.96 -0.99
CA ASP A 69 -2.24 -2.25 -0.54
C ASP A 69 -2.06 -3.21 -1.72
N LEU A 70 -3.06 -3.28 -2.60
CA LEU A 70 -2.98 -4.11 -3.81
C LEU A 70 -1.88 -3.63 -4.76
N ARG A 71 -1.76 -2.33 -4.95
CA ARG A 71 -0.68 -1.77 -5.79
C ARG A 71 0.69 -2.10 -5.22
N GLN A 72 0.87 -1.97 -3.92
CA GLN A 72 2.13 -2.31 -3.24
C GLN A 72 2.44 -3.80 -3.37
N HIS A 73 1.44 -4.65 -3.20
CA HIS A 73 1.61 -6.10 -3.36
C HIS A 73 2.05 -6.47 -4.78
N CYS A 74 1.33 -5.97 -5.78
CA CYS A 74 1.65 -6.24 -7.18
C CYS A 74 3.03 -5.70 -7.57
N LEU A 75 3.37 -4.51 -7.10
CA LEU A 75 4.69 -3.93 -7.33
C LEU A 75 5.80 -4.77 -6.72
N HIS A 76 5.61 -5.25 -5.49
CA HIS A 76 6.59 -6.11 -4.82
C HIS A 76 6.84 -7.39 -5.62
N GLU A 77 5.78 -8.06 -6.05
CA GLU A 77 5.87 -9.28 -6.85
C GLU A 77 6.65 -9.04 -8.14
N SER A 78 6.29 -7.98 -8.87
CA SER A 78 6.94 -7.62 -10.14
C SER A 78 8.42 -7.29 -9.94
N LEU A 79 8.76 -6.50 -8.93
CA LEU A 79 10.14 -6.10 -8.68
C LEU A 79 11.00 -7.26 -8.15
N LYS A 80 10.42 -8.13 -7.34
CA LYS A 80 11.11 -9.31 -6.82
C LYS A 80 11.52 -10.25 -7.95
N GLU A 81 10.64 -10.49 -8.91
CA GLU A 81 10.95 -11.29 -10.09
C GLU A 81 12.12 -10.74 -10.90
N LYS A 82 12.27 -9.42 -10.93
CA LYS A 82 13.34 -8.73 -11.67
C LYS A 82 14.61 -8.54 -10.85
N GLY A 83 14.63 -9.01 -9.60
CA GLY A 83 15.76 -8.79 -8.69
C GLY A 83 15.90 -7.33 -8.25
N GLN A 84 14.82 -6.55 -8.28
CA GLN A 84 14.80 -5.12 -7.99
C GLN A 84 13.97 -4.78 -6.76
N GLU A 85 13.90 -5.69 -5.79
CA GLU A 85 13.08 -5.51 -4.57
C GLU A 85 13.43 -4.23 -3.80
N ALA A 86 14.67 -3.75 -3.88
CA ALA A 86 15.07 -2.50 -3.23
C ALA A 86 14.22 -1.31 -3.66
N LEU A 87 13.74 -1.28 -4.90
CA LEU A 87 12.88 -0.20 -5.41
C LEU A 87 11.51 -0.19 -4.73
N TRP A 88 11.01 -1.36 -4.28
CA TRP A 88 9.77 -1.42 -3.53
C TRP A 88 9.86 -0.64 -2.22
N TRP A 89 10.98 -0.77 -1.51
CA TRP A 89 11.20 -0.02 -0.26
C TRP A 89 11.23 1.49 -0.50
N ASP A 90 11.85 1.92 -1.60
CA ASP A 90 11.86 3.33 -1.99
C ASP A 90 10.45 3.82 -2.30
N TYR A 91 9.65 3.02 -2.99
CA TYR A 91 8.26 3.34 -3.29
C TYR A 91 7.42 3.47 -2.01
N VAL A 92 7.51 2.50 -1.10
CA VAL A 92 6.74 2.53 0.15
C VAL A 92 7.11 3.73 1.00
N LYS A 93 8.40 4.06 1.10
CA LYS A 93 8.83 5.27 1.79
C LYS A 93 8.26 6.52 1.16
N TYR A 94 8.24 6.60 -0.16
CA TYR A 94 7.65 7.74 -0.88
C TYR A 94 6.16 7.88 -0.55
N VAL A 95 5.41 6.79 -0.63
CA VAL A 95 3.97 6.80 -0.32
C VAL A 95 3.72 7.28 1.10
N HIS A 96 4.48 6.79 2.05
CA HIS A 96 4.33 7.21 3.45
C HIS A 96 4.66 8.68 3.69
N GLN A 97 5.59 9.23 2.95
CA GLN A 97 6.00 10.62 3.10
C GLN A 97 5.12 11.59 2.32
N GLU A 98 4.76 11.24 1.08
CA GLU A 98 4.13 12.16 0.15
C GLU A 98 2.63 11.90 -0.06
N CYS A 99 2.15 10.68 0.21
CA CYS A 99 0.76 10.29 -0.02
C CYS A 99 -0.03 10.11 1.27
N PHE A 100 0.52 10.44 2.43
CA PHE A 100 -0.11 10.19 3.73
C PHE A 100 -1.53 10.77 3.83
N ASP A 101 -1.72 12.00 3.35
CA ASP A 101 -3.02 12.67 3.36
C ASP A 101 -3.78 12.51 2.05
N PHE A 102 -3.23 11.79 1.08
CA PHE A 102 -3.75 11.74 -0.29
C PHE A 102 -3.40 10.41 -0.96
N ILE A 103 -3.84 9.32 -0.36
CA ILE A 103 -3.67 7.98 -0.94
C ILE A 103 -4.57 7.86 -2.17
N SER A 104 -3.97 7.73 -3.34
CA SER A 104 -4.69 7.71 -4.62
C SER A 104 -3.86 7.08 -5.73
N GLY A 105 -4.52 6.76 -6.85
CA GLY A 105 -3.83 6.31 -8.04
C GLY A 105 -2.86 7.35 -8.59
N GLN A 106 -3.21 8.64 -8.47
CA GLN A 106 -2.34 9.73 -8.91
C GLN A 106 -1.05 9.78 -8.10
N CYS A 107 -1.14 9.70 -6.77
CA CYS A 107 0.04 9.70 -5.91
C CYS A 107 0.88 8.44 -6.13
N SER A 108 0.24 7.29 -6.38
CA SER A 108 0.92 6.06 -6.74
C SER A 108 1.71 6.19 -8.04
N ARG A 109 1.13 6.81 -9.06
CA ARG A 109 1.84 7.08 -10.32
C ARG A 109 3.07 7.94 -10.10
N MET A 110 2.98 8.95 -9.26
CA MET A 110 4.13 9.78 -8.89
C MET A 110 5.21 8.98 -8.19
N GLY A 111 4.82 8.08 -7.30
CA GLY A 111 5.74 7.15 -6.63
C GLY A 111 6.44 6.20 -7.60
N HIS A 112 5.70 5.66 -8.56
CA HIS A 112 6.28 4.81 -9.62
C HIS A 112 7.28 5.59 -10.47
N LYS A 113 6.96 6.83 -10.80
CA LYS A 113 7.87 7.71 -11.54
C LYS A 113 9.17 7.97 -10.74
N LYS A 114 9.04 8.13 -9.43
CA LYS A 114 10.18 8.34 -8.53
C LYS A 114 11.18 7.19 -8.59
N ILE A 115 10.69 5.97 -8.67
CA ILE A 115 11.54 4.77 -8.75
C ILE A 115 11.81 4.31 -10.18
N ASN A 116 11.36 5.07 -11.18
CA ASN A 116 11.54 4.80 -12.60
C ASN A 116 10.92 3.47 -13.06
N VAL A 117 9.73 3.16 -12.56
CA VAL A 117 8.94 1.99 -12.94
C VAL A 117 7.62 2.47 -13.55
N LYS A 118 7.21 1.84 -14.65
CA LYS A 118 5.93 2.17 -15.27
C LYS A 118 4.77 1.68 -14.43
N TYR A 119 3.82 2.55 -14.17
CA TYR A 119 2.63 2.24 -13.38
C TYR A 119 1.83 1.08 -13.99
N GLU A 120 1.71 1.07 -15.30
CA GLU A 120 0.97 0.05 -16.05
C GLU A 120 1.58 -1.34 -15.91
N ASP A 121 2.88 -1.43 -15.68
CA ASP A 121 3.58 -2.72 -15.52
C ASP A 121 3.29 -3.38 -14.16
N THR A 122 2.69 -2.61 -13.22
CA THR A 122 2.36 -3.10 -11.89
C THR A 122 0.96 -3.73 -11.82
N LEU A 123 0.07 -3.31 -12.68
CA LEU A 123 -1.34 -3.73 -12.66
C LEU A 123 -1.59 -5.02 -13.44
#